data_762faa9fc05b429af9d5b6c8cbfd646e
#
_entry.id   762faa9fc05b429af9d5b6c8cbfd646e
#
_cell.length_a   1.000
_cell.length_b   1.000
_cell.length_c   1.000
_cell.angle_alpha   90.00
_cell.angle_beta   90.00
_cell.angle_gamma   90.00
#
_symmetry.space_group_name_H-M   'P 1'
#
loop_
_entity.id
_entity.type
_entity.pdbx_description
1 polymer ?
#
loop_
_entity_poly.entity_id
_entity_poly.type
_entity_poly.pdbx_seq_one_letter_code
_entity_poly.pdbx_strand_id
1 'polypeptide(L)'
;MAGALYAAVRFTKVPRTLKEIAKASQRTGKEIARSYSVIVRNLDMRMPIDDPADYITKVAENAKVSSDVEGLAIKLMREAKRNYATTGKDPSGLAAAILYLSARMLKEKVTQAQLAKAANVTEVTVRNRKRDLMKSLNLTKT
;
A
#
# COMPACT_ATOMS: atom_id res chain seq x y z
N MET A 1 7.01 23.35 -0.79
CA MET A 1 6.62 22.74 -2.08
C MET A 1 6.29 21.26 -1.94
N ALA A 2 7.25 20.44 -1.53
CA ALA A 2 7.00 18.98 -1.40
C ALA A 2 5.92 18.62 -0.37
N GLY A 3 5.85 19.35 0.75
CA GLY A 3 4.81 19.15 1.74
C GLY A 3 3.42 19.48 1.20
N ALA A 4 3.29 20.55 0.41
CA ALA A 4 2.04 20.91 -0.23
C ALA A 4 1.63 19.87 -1.28
N LEU A 5 2.59 19.34 -2.05
CA LEU A 5 2.33 18.26 -3.00
C LEU A 5 1.83 17.01 -2.29
N TYR A 6 2.46 16.63 -1.19
CA TYR A 6 2.04 15.46 -0.42
C TYR A 6 0.62 15.66 0.15
N ALA A 7 0.32 16.85 0.67
CA ALA A 7 -1.01 17.17 1.16
C ALA A 7 -2.07 17.07 0.05
N ALA A 8 -1.78 17.62 -1.14
CA ALA A 8 -2.67 17.57 -2.28
C ALA A 8 -2.91 16.12 -2.75
N VAL A 9 -1.85 15.33 -2.81
CA VAL A 9 -1.92 13.91 -3.19
C VAL A 9 -2.82 13.14 -2.22
N ARG A 10 -2.65 13.34 -0.93
CA ARG A 10 -3.49 12.68 0.08
C ARG A 10 -4.94 13.14 0.03
N PHE A 11 -5.15 14.43 -0.11
CA PHE A 11 -6.50 15.01 -0.16
C PHE A 11 -7.29 14.48 -1.36
N THR A 12 -6.66 14.33 -2.51
CA THR A 12 -7.29 13.84 -3.75
C THR A 12 -7.27 12.30 -3.86
N LYS A 13 -6.72 11.60 -2.86
CA LYS A 13 -6.60 10.13 -2.84
C LYS A 13 -5.80 9.53 -4.00
N VAL A 14 -4.87 10.28 -4.56
CA VAL A 14 -3.93 9.73 -5.53
C VAL A 14 -2.96 8.81 -4.78
N PRO A 15 -2.75 7.53 -5.21
CA PRO A 15 -1.95 6.58 -4.44
C PRO A 15 -0.45 6.81 -4.60
N ARG A 16 0.06 7.81 -3.91
CA ARG A 16 1.49 8.14 -3.84
C ARG A 16 1.93 8.15 -2.39
N THR A 17 3.03 7.46 -2.08
CA THR A 17 3.56 7.40 -0.73
C THR A 17 4.46 8.60 -0.43
N LEU A 18 4.65 8.89 0.85
CA LEU A 18 5.62 9.88 1.31
C LEU A 18 7.02 9.60 0.76
N LYS A 19 7.41 8.33 0.71
CA LYS A 19 8.71 7.89 0.20
C LYS A 19 8.87 8.21 -1.29
N GLU A 20 7.84 8.00 -2.09
CA GLU A 20 7.86 8.33 -3.52
C GLU A 20 8.02 9.83 -3.74
N ILE A 21 7.30 10.64 -2.97
CA ILE A 21 7.39 12.10 -3.05
C ILE A 21 8.76 12.59 -2.59
N ALA A 22 9.31 12.00 -1.53
CA ALA A 22 10.65 12.33 -1.06
C ALA A 22 11.69 12.07 -2.13
N LYS A 23 11.61 10.93 -2.82
CA LYS A 23 12.53 10.56 -3.89
C LYS A 23 12.45 11.53 -5.07
N ALA A 24 11.24 11.89 -5.49
CA ALA A 24 11.01 12.80 -6.62
C ALA A 24 11.44 14.24 -6.32
N SER A 25 11.28 14.70 -5.08
CA SER A 25 11.56 16.09 -4.68
C SER A 25 12.99 16.32 -4.19
N GLN A 26 13.79 15.27 -4.04
CA GLN A 26 15.13 15.29 -3.45
C GLN A 26 15.15 15.82 -2.00
N ARG A 27 14.03 15.69 -1.30
CA ARG A 27 13.89 16.03 0.12
C ARG A 27 13.76 14.76 0.95
N THR A 28 14.10 14.84 2.24
CA THR A 28 13.91 13.69 3.13
C THR A 28 12.43 13.51 3.45
N GLY A 29 12.02 12.27 3.68
CA GLY A 29 10.65 11.99 4.11
C GLY A 29 10.28 12.72 5.39
N LYS A 30 11.25 12.90 6.29
CA LYS A 30 11.07 13.62 7.56
C LYS A 30 10.75 15.10 7.34
N GLU A 31 11.46 15.76 6.41
CA GLU A 31 11.21 17.16 6.04
C GLU A 31 9.82 17.33 5.45
N ILE A 32 9.43 16.43 4.54
CA ILE A 32 8.13 16.48 3.88
C ILE A 32 7.01 16.24 4.90
N ALA A 33 7.17 15.27 5.79
CA ALA A 33 6.18 14.97 6.82
C ALA A 33 5.97 16.17 7.75
N ARG A 34 7.04 16.87 8.10
CA ARG A 34 6.96 18.08 8.94
C ARG A 34 6.20 19.19 8.22
N SER A 35 6.54 19.46 6.97
CA SER A 35 5.86 20.48 6.15
C SER A 35 4.39 20.13 5.95
N TYR A 36 4.08 18.87 5.68
CA TYR A 36 2.72 18.36 5.55
C TYR A 36 1.91 18.61 6.83
N SER A 37 2.46 18.26 7.99
CA SER A 37 1.77 18.45 9.29
C SER A 37 1.47 19.92 9.56
N VAL A 38 2.39 20.83 9.22
CA VAL A 38 2.19 22.28 9.36
C VAL A 38 1.06 22.75 8.45
N ILE A 39 1.06 22.33 7.20
CA ILE A 39 0.04 22.73 6.20
C ILE A 39 -1.34 22.25 6.66
N VAL A 40 -1.48 20.98 7.03
CA VAL A 40 -2.75 20.40 7.46
C VAL A 40 -3.29 21.11 8.70
N ARG A 41 -2.42 21.42 9.66
CA ARG A 41 -2.80 22.10 10.90
C ARG A 41 -3.24 23.55 10.64
N ASN A 42 -2.48 24.28 9.84
CA ASN A 42 -2.76 25.70 9.57
C ASN A 42 -3.99 25.91 8.70
N LEU A 43 -4.28 25.00 7.79
CA LEU A 43 -5.43 25.08 6.89
C LEU A 43 -6.66 24.34 7.43
N ASP A 44 -6.53 23.72 8.62
CA ASP A 44 -7.61 22.91 9.22
C ASP A 44 -8.20 21.88 8.25
N MET A 45 -7.32 21.25 7.49
CA MET A 45 -7.72 20.25 6.49
C MET A 45 -8.02 18.91 7.15
N ARG A 46 -9.12 18.28 6.73
CA ARG A 46 -9.44 16.90 7.09
C ARG A 46 -8.94 15.99 5.98
N MET A 47 -7.88 15.24 6.28
CA MET A 47 -7.29 14.34 5.29
C MET A 47 -7.98 12.98 5.29
N PRO A 48 -8.24 12.40 4.07
CA PRO A 48 -8.75 11.04 4.00
C PRO A 48 -7.71 10.05 4.52
N ILE A 49 -8.20 8.96 5.12
CA ILE A 49 -7.35 7.85 5.55
C ILE A 49 -6.94 7.06 4.32
N ASP A 50 -5.66 6.71 4.21
CA ASP A 50 -5.16 5.87 3.11
C ASP A 50 -5.82 4.50 3.16
N ASP A 51 -6.43 4.10 2.04
CA ASP A 51 -7.06 2.79 1.90
C ASP A 51 -6.10 1.87 1.12
N PRO A 52 -5.68 0.73 1.71
CA PRO A 52 -4.80 -0.21 1.00
C PRO A 52 -5.35 -0.66 -0.35
N ALA A 53 -6.68 -0.70 -0.52
CA ALA A 53 -7.31 -1.08 -1.78
C ALA A 53 -6.94 -0.13 -2.93
N ASP A 54 -6.71 1.15 -2.63
CA ASP A 54 -6.34 2.15 -3.64
C ASP A 54 -4.96 1.86 -4.24
N TYR A 55 -4.11 1.12 -3.52
CA TYR A 55 -2.76 0.77 -3.94
C TYR A 55 -2.70 -0.54 -4.72
N ILE A 56 -3.72 -1.37 -4.64
CA ILE A 56 -3.72 -2.70 -5.30
C ILE A 56 -3.58 -2.56 -6.81
N THR A 57 -4.38 -1.70 -7.43
CA THR A 57 -4.33 -1.48 -8.88
C THR A 57 -2.95 -0.99 -9.31
N LYS A 58 -2.38 -0.03 -8.60
CA LYS A 58 -1.06 0.51 -8.90
C LYS A 58 0.03 -0.56 -8.81
N VAL A 59 0.04 -1.32 -7.72
CA VAL A 59 1.05 -2.38 -7.53
C VAL A 59 0.85 -3.50 -8.55
N ALA A 60 -0.39 -3.88 -8.84
CA ALA A 60 -0.72 -4.89 -9.83
C ALA A 60 -0.22 -4.50 -11.23
N GLU A 61 -0.41 -3.26 -11.63
CA GLU A 61 0.10 -2.73 -12.90
C GLU A 61 1.63 -2.76 -12.95
N ASN A 62 2.28 -2.31 -11.88
CA ASN A 62 3.75 -2.31 -11.81
C ASN A 62 4.34 -3.71 -11.82
N ALA A 63 3.68 -4.67 -11.21
CA ALA A 63 4.12 -6.06 -11.16
C ALA A 63 3.64 -6.89 -12.36
N LYS A 64 2.78 -6.34 -13.20
CA LYS A 64 2.21 -6.99 -14.38
C LYS A 64 1.47 -8.30 -14.06
N VAL A 65 0.71 -8.29 -12.96
CA VAL A 65 -0.14 -9.42 -12.60
C VAL A 65 -1.48 -9.37 -13.34
N SER A 66 -2.16 -10.50 -13.44
CA SER A 66 -3.44 -10.60 -14.16
C SER A 66 -4.56 -9.85 -13.45
N SER A 67 -5.61 -9.50 -14.20
CA SER A 67 -6.81 -8.88 -13.64
C SER A 67 -7.55 -9.80 -12.67
N ASP A 68 -7.44 -11.11 -12.84
CA ASP A 68 -8.04 -12.09 -11.92
C ASP A 68 -7.37 -12.02 -10.55
N VAL A 69 -6.05 -11.91 -10.51
CA VAL A 69 -5.28 -11.73 -9.27
C VAL A 69 -5.67 -10.42 -8.60
N GLU A 70 -5.74 -9.35 -9.36
CA GLU A 70 -6.15 -8.04 -8.85
C GLU A 70 -7.57 -8.09 -8.25
N GLY A 71 -8.52 -8.69 -8.95
CA GLY A 71 -9.89 -8.84 -8.47
C GLY A 71 -10.00 -9.61 -7.18
N LEU A 72 -9.27 -10.73 -7.07
CA LEU A 72 -9.22 -11.52 -5.84
C LEU A 72 -8.57 -10.73 -4.70
N ALA A 73 -7.50 -10.00 -5.00
CA ALA A 73 -6.81 -9.18 -4.02
C ALA A 73 -7.74 -8.11 -3.42
N ILE A 74 -8.57 -7.49 -4.25
CA ILE A 74 -9.54 -6.49 -3.78
C ILE A 74 -10.56 -7.13 -2.82
N LYS A 75 -11.07 -8.31 -3.15
CA LYS A 75 -12.01 -9.04 -2.29
C LYS A 75 -11.38 -9.39 -0.95
N LEU A 76 -10.15 -9.94 -0.97
CA LEU A 76 -9.44 -10.32 0.26
C LEU A 76 -9.09 -9.10 1.11
N MET A 77 -8.75 -7.99 0.47
CA MET A 77 -8.45 -6.75 1.19
C MET A 77 -9.67 -6.20 1.91
N ARG A 78 -10.84 -6.28 1.31
CA ARG A 78 -12.09 -5.87 1.95
C ARG A 78 -12.37 -6.71 3.21
N GLU A 79 -12.13 -8.00 3.13
CA GLU A 79 -12.29 -8.90 4.27
C GLU A 79 -11.27 -8.61 5.37
N ALA A 80 -10.01 -8.41 5.01
CA ALA A 80 -8.96 -8.04 5.95
C ALA A 80 -9.30 -6.72 6.67
N LYS A 81 -9.84 -5.76 5.94
CA LYS A 81 -10.25 -4.47 6.48
C LYS A 81 -11.39 -4.62 7.50
N ARG A 82 -12.36 -5.48 7.22
CA ARG A 82 -13.44 -5.81 8.18
C ARG A 82 -12.90 -6.41 9.47
N ASN A 83 -11.82 -7.19 9.38
CA ASN A 83 -11.17 -7.83 10.53
C ASN A 83 -10.12 -6.94 11.18
N TYR A 84 -10.05 -5.66 10.81
CA TYR A 84 -9.08 -4.67 11.34
C TYR A 84 -7.61 -5.06 11.11
N ALA A 85 -7.34 -5.97 10.19
CA ALA A 85 -5.98 -6.44 9.90
C ALA A 85 -5.12 -5.38 9.18
N THR A 86 -5.73 -4.34 8.64
CA THR A 86 -5.04 -3.30 7.89
C THR A 86 -4.70 -2.07 8.71
N THR A 87 -5.23 -1.97 9.93
CA THR A 87 -5.07 -0.78 10.78
C THR A 87 -3.62 -0.55 11.17
N GLY A 88 -3.14 0.68 10.98
CA GLY A 88 -1.80 1.09 11.39
C GLY A 88 -0.67 0.52 10.55
N LYS A 89 -0.96 -0.10 9.41
CA LYS A 89 0.05 -0.72 8.54
C LYS A 89 0.20 0.06 7.24
N ASP A 90 1.41 -0.02 6.65
CA ASP A 90 1.69 0.63 5.37
C ASP A 90 0.80 0.09 4.25
N PRO A 91 0.02 0.94 3.57
CA PRO A 91 -0.89 0.49 2.53
C PRO A 91 -0.20 -0.17 1.34
N SER A 92 1.00 0.28 0.97
CA SER A 92 1.76 -0.34 -0.13
C SER A 92 2.21 -1.74 0.23
N GLY A 93 2.69 -1.95 1.45
CA GLY A 93 3.09 -3.26 1.95
C GLY A 93 1.92 -4.24 2.01
N LEU A 94 0.76 -3.76 2.47
CA LEU A 94 -0.45 -4.56 2.50
C LEU A 94 -0.91 -4.96 1.09
N ALA A 95 -0.87 -4.01 0.15
CA ALA A 95 -1.24 -4.28 -1.25
C ALA A 95 -0.34 -5.33 -1.87
N ALA A 96 0.98 -5.22 -1.67
CA ALA A 96 1.93 -6.21 -2.18
C ALA A 96 1.68 -7.60 -1.59
N ALA A 97 1.46 -7.68 -0.29
CA ALA A 97 1.22 -8.96 0.39
C ALA A 97 -0.07 -9.61 -0.07
N ILE A 98 -1.15 -8.86 -0.20
CA ILE A 98 -2.44 -9.42 -0.62
C ILE A 98 -2.40 -9.87 -2.09
N LEU A 99 -1.68 -9.14 -2.94
CA LEU A 99 -1.47 -9.55 -4.33
C LEU A 99 -0.67 -10.85 -4.41
N TYR A 100 0.34 -11.00 -3.56
CA TYR A 100 1.11 -12.23 -3.49
C TYR A 100 0.24 -13.43 -3.10
N LEU A 101 -0.59 -13.28 -2.06
CA LEU A 101 -1.51 -14.32 -1.61
C LEU A 101 -2.52 -14.66 -2.72
N SER A 102 -3.06 -13.66 -3.38
CA SER A 102 -4.02 -13.85 -4.46
C SER A 102 -3.40 -14.59 -5.65
N ALA A 103 -2.18 -14.22 -6.02
CA ALA A 103 -1.44 -14.89 -7.10
C ALA A 103 -1.20 -16.36 -6.77
N ARG A 104 -0.82 -16.66 -5.51
CA ARG A 104 -0.63 -18.05 -5.09
C ARG A 104 -1.91 -18.85 -5.13
N MET A 105 -3.02 -18.28 -4.70
CA MET A 105 -4.32 -18.94 -4.72
C MET A 105 -4.78 -19.27 -6.14
N LEU A 106 -4.47 -18.40 -7.10
CA LEU A 106 -4.80 -18.59 -8.52
C LEU A 106 -3.67 -19.28 -9.29
N LYS A 107 -2.62 -19.71 -8.61
CA LYS A 107 -1.46 -20.41 -9.20
C LYS A 107 -0.72 -19.59 -10.25
N GLU A 108 -0.76 -18.28 -10.15
CA GLU A 108 0.03 -17.39 -10.97
C GLU A 108 1.44 -17.22 -10.37
N LYS A 109 2.45 -17.29 -11.20
CA LYS A 109 3.86 -17.23 -10.75
C LYS A 109 4.30 -15.79 -10.55
N VAL A 110 4.26 -15.32 -9.31
CA VAL A 110 4.76 -13.99 -8.93
C VAL A 110 5.59 -14.16 -7.64
N THR A 111 6.75 -13.53 -7.58
CA THR A 111 7.63 -13.62 -6.40
C THR A 111 7.37 -12.47 -5.43
N GLN A 112 7.73 -12.69 -4.17
CA GLN A 112 7.68 -11.62 -3.16
C GLN A 112 8.59 -10.45 -3.56
N ALA A 113 9.75 -10.74 -4.16
CA ALA A 113 10.68 -9.73 -4.63
C ALA A 113 10.08 -8.83 -5.71
N GLN A 114 9.36 -9.42 -6.67
CA GLN A 114 8.68 -8.66 -7.73
C GLN A 114 7.64 -7.71 -7.15
N LEU A 115 6.84 -8.19 -6.23
CA LEU A 115 5.80 -7.37 -5.60
C LEU A 115 6.38 -6.31 -4.66
N ALA A 116 7.44 -6.64 -3.93
CA ALA A 116 8.15 -5.69 -3.09
C ALA A 116 8.69 -4.52 -3.93
N LYS A 117 9.31 -4.83 -5.06
CA LYS A 117 9.82 -3.82 -5.99
C LYS A 117 8.70 -2.98 -6.58
N ALA A 118 7.61 -3.61 -7.00
CA ALA A 118 6.44 -2.92 -7.57
C ALA A 118 5.78 -1.97 -6.57
N ALA A 119 5.77 -2.33 -5.29
CA ALA A 119 5.19 -1.51 -4.22
C ALA A 119 6.20 -0.57 -3.56
N ASN A 120 7.47 -0.64 -3.94
CA ASN A 120 8.56 0.14 -3.35
C ASN A 120 8.70 -0.10 -1.83
N VAL A 121 8.63 -1.35 -1.44
CA VAL A 121 8.84 -1.81 -0.06
C VAL A 121 9.87 -2.93 -0.05
N THR A 122 10.30 -3.37 1.14
CA THR A 122 11.24 -4.48 1.27
C THR A 122 10.50 -5.83 1.23
N GLU A 123 11.21 -6.90 0.84
CA GLU A 123 10.65 -8.25 0.90
C GLU A 123 10.26 -8.64 2.33
N VAL A 124 11.00 -8.17 3.32
CA VAL A 124 10.69 -8.41 4.73
C VAL A 124 9.31 -7.85 5.08
N THR A 125 8.99 -6.65 4.60
CA THR A 125 7.69 -6.03 4.80
C THR A 125 6.59 -6.88 4.16
N VAL A 126 6.78 -7.32 2.92
CA VAL A 126 5.81 -8.19 2.22
C VAL A 126 5.60 -9.49 3.00
N ARG A 127 6.69 -10.10 3.45
CA ARG A 127 6.63 -11.36 4.23
C ARG A 127 5.86 -11.19 5.54
N ASN A 128 6.14 -10.11 6.25
CA ASN A 128 5.49 -9.83 7.53
C ASN A 128 3.99 -9.54 7.34
N ARG A 129 3.65 -8.72 6.35
CA ARG A 129 2.24 -8.41 6.06
C ARG A 129 1.50 -9.64 5.56
N LYS A 130 2.14 -10.47 4.75
CA LYS A 130 1.57 -11.75 4.30
C LYS A 130 1.20 -12.63 5.50
N ARG A 131 2.11 -12.75 6.46
CA ARG A 131 1.88 -13.56 7.67
C ARG A 131 0.68 -13.05 8.46
N ASP A 132 0.62 -11.73 8.66
CA ASP A 132 -0.48 -11.09 9.40
C ASP A 132 -1.82 -11.31 8.69
N LEU A 133 -1.85 -11.15 7.37
CA LEU A 133 -3.05 -11.34 6.56
C LEU A 133 -3.52 -12.80 6.57
N MET A 134 -2.59 -13.74 6.49
CA MET A 134 -2.93 -15.18 6.55
C MET A 134 -3.62 -15.53 7.86
N LYS A 135 -3.14 -14.98 8.97
CA LYS A 135 -3.78 -15.19 10.28
C LYS A 135 -5.18 -14.57 10.31
N SER A 136 -5.31 -13.34 9.87
CA SER A 136 -6.58 -12.62 9.90
C SER A 136 -7.64 -13.25 9.00
N LEU A 137 -7.24 -13.76 7.85
CA LEU A 137 -8.15 -14.35 6.86
C LEU A 137 -8.31 -15.87 7.03
N ASN A 138 -7.71 -16.44 8.08
CA ASN A 138 -7.73 -17.90 8.35
C ASN A 138 -7.26 -18.72 7.14
N LEU A 139 -6.27 -18.22 6.42
CA LEU A 139 -5.71 -18.93 5.28
C LEU A 139 -4.66 -19.94 5.77
N THR A 140 -4.71 -21.15 5.19
CA THR A 140 -3.72 -22.17 5.52
C THR A 140 -2.39 -21.88 4.85
N LYS A 141 -1.30 -22.26 5.52
CA LYS A 141 0.05 -22.20 4.94
C LYS A 141 0.14 -23.10 3.71
N THR A 142 0.36 -22.50 2.57
CA THR A 142 0.64 -23.24 1.34
C THR A 142 1.98 -22.80 0.77
#